data_dab2a3c4d69a0bde686f516076a73ade
#
_entry.id   dab2a3c4d69a0bde686f516076a73ade
#
_cell.length_a   1.000
_cell.length_b   1.000
_cell.length_c   1.000
_cell.angle_alpha   90.00
_cell.angle_beta   90.00
_cell.angle_gamma   90.00
#
_symmetry.space_group_name_H-M   'P 1'
#
loop_
_entity.id
_entity.type
_entity.pdbx_description
1 polymer ?
#
loop_
_entity_poly.entity_id
_entity_poly.type
_entity_poly.pdbx_seq_one_letter_code
_entity_poly.pdbx_strand_id
1 'polypeptide(L)'
;AVPFVGNNTWLLESGYNWRGFSIELEHDLCAEWEGVRPKTTLYEADAMKFDYVKAVDDLGLPREIDYLSFDLEPPHNTLEALRNFPLDELQFKCITYEHDLYRQWGDVYGHREIFEKHGYDLVGEDIMNGPCTMEEWYIHESIDQGIRDKLRSKGCEAWELLLDL
;
A
#
# COMPACT_ATOMS: atom_id res chain seq x y z
N ALA A 1 12.49 0.24 0.83
CA ALA A 1 12.12 -0.57 -0.36
C ALA A 1 13.14 -0.40 -1.47
N VAL A 2 13.48 -1.47 -2.18
CA VAL A 2 14.31 -1.41 -3.40
C VAL A 2 13.46 -1.02 -4.62
N PRO A 3 14.04 -0.42 -5.69
CA PRO A 3 13.24 0.11 -6.79
C PRO A 3 12.54 -0.93 -7.67
N PHE A 4 12.94 -2.19 -7.64
CA PHE A 4 12.44 -3.24 -8.54
C PHE A 4 11.92 -4.48 -7.81
N VAL A 5 12.80 -5.23 -7.14
CA VAL A 5 12.48 -6.53 -6.55
C VAL A 5 11.66 -6.33 -5.27
N GLY A 6 10.51 -7.02 -5.18
CA GLY A 6 9.61 -6.84 -4.05
C GLY A 6 8.96 -5.45 -3.97
N ASN A 7 8.88 -4.74 -5.10
CA ASN A 7 8.30 -3.40 -5.14
C ASN A 7 6.93 -3.41 -5.82
N ASN A 8 5.88 -3.19 -5.06
CA ASN A 8 4.49 -3.27 -5.51
C ASN A 8 4.12 -2.25 -6.60
N THR A 9 4.90 -1.17 -6.76
CA THR A 9 4.62 -0.11 -7.73
C THR A 9 5.49 -0.15 -8.99
N TRP A 10 6.52 -1.02 -9.05
CA TRP A 10 7.42 -1.11 -10.20
C TRP A 10 6.69 -1.43 -11.51
N LEU A 11 5.80 -2.45 -11.48
CA LEU A 11 5.03 -2.84 -12.67
C LEU A 11 4.05 -1.74 -13.09
N LEU A 12 3.42 -1.05 -12.13
CA LEU A 12 2.50 0.05 -12.41
C LEU A 12 3.19 1.19 -13.16
N GLU A 13 4.41 1.55 -12.75
CA GLU A 13 5.18 2.56 -13.47
C GLU A 13 5.68 2.06 -14.83
N SER A 14 6.37 0.91 -14.87
CA SER A 14 7.08 0.43 -16.05
C SER A 14 6.15 -0.09 -17.14
N GLY A 15 5.09 -0.82 -16.75
CA GLY A 15 4.14 -1.46 -17.65
C GLY A 15 2.93 -0.60 -17.98
N TYR A 16 2.45 0.20 -17.04
CA TYR A 16 1.19 0.93 -17.16
C TYR A 16 1.34 2.45 -17.14
N ASN A 17 2.57 2.95 -17.12
CA ASN A 17 2.87 4.38 -17.20
C ASN A 17 2.33 5.21 -16.01
N TRP A 18 2.16 4.60 -14.85
CA TRP A 18 1.73 5.29 -13.65
C TRP A 18 2.82 6.25 -13.13
N ARG A 19 2.39 7.24 -12.34
CA ARG A 19 3.26 8.18 -11.65
C ARG A 19 2.86 8.28 -10.19
N GLY A 20 3.81 8.63 -9.33
CA GLY A 20 3.53 8.78 -7.92
C GLY A 20 4.77 9.14 -7.12
N PHE A 21 4.77 8.78 -5.86
CA PHE A 21 5.94 8.91 -5.00
C PHE A 21 6.11 7.70 -4.08
N SER A 22 7.31 7.52 -3.60
CA SER A 22 7.68 6.54 -2.58
C SER A 22 8.44 7.23 -1.46
N ILE A 23 8.36 6.66 -0.27
CA ILE A 23 9.08 7.13 0.91
C ILE A 23 9.98 5.99 1.37
N GLU A 24 11.23 6.30 1.64
CA GLU A 24 12.22 5.36 2.14
C GLU A 24 13.09 6.05 3.20
N LEU A 25 13.32 5.38 4.31
CA LEU A 25 14.11 5.89 5.41
C LEU A 25 15.62 5.60 5.23
N GLU A 26 15.92 4.44 4.67
CA GLU A 26 17.30 3.93 4.58
C GLU A 26 18.05 4.57 3.41
N HIS A 27 19.05 5.38 3.72
CA HIS A 27 19.86 6.11 2.73
C HIS A 27 20.45 5.20 1.64
N ASP A 28 20.97 4.04 2.02
CA ASP A 28 21.59 3.11 1.07
C ASP A 28 20.57 2.56 0.07
N LEU A 29 19.31 2.33 0.51
CA LEU A 29 18.21 1.94 -0.38
C LEU A 29 17.79 3.08 -1.29
N CYS A 30 17.75 4.32 -0.77
CA CYS A 30 17.44 5.51 -1.58
C CYS A 30 18.41 5.67 -2.75
N ALA A 31 19.69 5.39 -2.56
CA ALA A 31 20.70 5.50 -3.61
C ALA A 31 20.45 4.54 -4.80
N GLU A 32 19.77 3.41 -4.58
CA GLU A 32 19.41 2.46 -5.63
C GLU A 32 18.31 2.99 -6.58
N TRP A 33 17.58 4.04 -6.18
CA TRP A 33 16.49 4.63 -6.98
C TRP A 33 16.99 5.65 -8.01
N GLU A 34 18.21 6.14 -7.88
CA GLU A 34 18.72 7.22 -8.72
C GLU A 34 18.67 6.86 -10.22
N GLY A 35 17.85 7.59 -10.96
CA GLY A 35 17.73 7.45 -12.42
C GLY A 35 16.96 6.21 -12.92
N VAL A 36 16.47 5.33 -12.01
CA VAL A 36 15.83 4.07 -12.43
C VAL A 36 14.30 4.11 -12.41
N ARG A 37 13.71 5.03 -11.64
CA ARG A 37 12.25 5.23 -11.52
C ARG A 37 11.84 6.66 -11.88
N PRO A 38 11.84 7.03 -13.18
CA PRO A 38 11.72 8.44 -13.60
C PRO A 38 10.35 9.07 -13.36
N LYS A 39 9.30 8.28 -13.08
CA LYS A 39 7.93 8.76 -12.80
C LYS A 39 7.53 8.67 -11.33
N THR A 40 8.40 8.11 -10.51
CA THR A 40 8.22 8.03 -9.06
C THR A 40 9.18 8.99 -8.38
N THR A 41 8.65 9.98 -7.68
CA THR A 41 9.46 10.84 -6.80
C THR A 41 9.80 10.07 -5.53
N LEU A 42 11.08 9.89 -5.24
CA LEU A 42 11.50 9.31 -3.96
C LEU A 42 11.73 10.42 -2.93
N TYR A 43 11.18 10.22 -1.74
CA TYR A 43 11.49 11.00 -0.55
C TYR A 43 12.29 10.15 0.42
N GLU A 44 13.54 10.56 0.72
CA GLU A 44 14.32 10.01 1.83
C GLU A 44 13.78 10.61 3.13
N ALA A 45 12.88 9.91 3.80
CA ALA A 45 12.15 10.42 4.96
C ALA A 45 11.56 9.31 5.83
N ASP A 46 11.26 9.66 7.07
CA ASP A 46 10.50 8.82 8.00
C ASP A 46 9.00 8.89 7.65
N ALA A 47 8.44 7.79 7.14
CA ALA A 47 7.04 7.68 6.75
C ALA A 47 6.07 7.96 7.93
N MET A 48 6.48 7.72 9.17
CA MET A 48 5.64 8.01 10.35
C MET A 48 5.50 9.51 10.65
N LYS A 49 6.36 10.36 10.05
CA LYS A 49 6.39 11.82 10.27
C LYS A 49 6.21 12.61 8.98
N PHE A 50 5.98 11.93 7.88
CA PHE A 50 5.94 12.55 6.56
C PHE A 50 4.62 13.31 6.32
N ASP A 51 4.71 14.47 5.68
CA ASP A 51 3.55 15.27 5.29
C ASP A 51 3.03 14.81 3.91
N TYR A 52 2.20 13.77 3.93
CA TYR A 52 1.62 13.17 2.72
C TYR A 52 0.76 14.13 1.93
N VAL A 53 -0.01 14.96 2.62
CA VAL A 53 -0.92 15.93 2.01
C VAL A 53 -0.14 16.98 1.23
N LYS A 54 0.91 17.50 1.85
CA LYS A 54 1.82 18.44 1.17
C LYS A 54 2.52 17.82 -0.03
N ALA A 55 2.98 16.57 0.07
CA ALA A 55 3.63 15.89 -1.04
C ALA A 55 2.69 15.70 -2.25
N VAL A 56 1.45 15.32 -2.01
CA VAL A 56 0.40 15.21 -3.03
C VAL A 56 0.19 16.57 -3.72
N ASP A 57 0.08 17.65 -2.94
CA ASP A 57 -0.09 19.00 -3.47
C ASP A 57 1.11 19.49 -4.28
N ASP A 58 2.32 19.32 -3.75
CA ASP A 58 3.57 19.72 -4.40
C ASP A 58 3.79 19.00 -5.75
N LEU A 59 3.37 17.76 -5.85
CA LEU A 59 3.46 16.96 -7.07
C LEU A 59 2.28 17.17 -8.03
N GLY A 60 1.28 17.96 -7.65
CA GLY A 60 0.06 18.18 -8.44
C GLY A 60 -0.71 16.88 -8.69
N LEU A 61 -0.72 15.96 -7.71
CA LEU A 61 -1.49 14.74 -7.75
C LEU A 61 -2.93 15.02 -7.28
N PRO A 62 -3.92 14.24 -7.75
CA PRO A 62 -5.28 14.35 -7.22
C PRO A 62 -5.34 13.84 -5.77
N ARG A 63 -6.32 14.32 -5.00
CA ARG A 63 -6.62 13.79 -3.66
C ARG A 63 -7.28 12.41 -3.71
N GLU A 64 -7.90 12.05 -4.82
CA GLU A 64 -8.35 10.71 -5.14
C GLU A 64 -7.25 10.01 -5.94
N ILE A 65 -6.58 9.06 -5.31
CA ILE A 65 -5.38 8.35 -5.78
C ILE A 65 -5.77 6.91 -6.12
N ASP A 66 -5.19 6.34 -7.16
CA ASP A 66 -5.58 5.01 -7.61
C ASP A 66 -5.07 3.91 -6.68
N TYR A 67 -3.84 4.02 -6.14
CA TYR A 67 -3.24 2.94 -5.37
C TYR A 67 -2.30 3.44 -4.26
N LEU A 68 -2.37 2.75 -3.11
CA LEU A 68 -1.43 2.87 -2.00
C LEU A 68 -0.89 1.50 -1.61
N SER A 69 0.43 1.35 -1.57
CA SER A 69 1.11 0.26 -0.89
C SER A 69 1.56 0.74 0.48
N PHE A 70 1.07 0.09 1.53
CA PHE A 70 1.32 0.48 2.91
C PHE A 70 2.09 -0.64 3.63
N ASP A 71 3.39 -0.46 3.76
CA ASP A 71 4.33 -1.42 4.30
C ASP A 71 5.50 -0.69 4.97
N LEU A 72 5.66 -0.86 6.27
CA LEU A 72 6.74 -0.28 7.07
C LEU A 72 7.42 -1.35 7.93
N GLU A 73 8.74 -1.30 7.98
CA GLU A 73 9.55 -2.11 8.88
C GLU A 73 9.95 -1.35 10.16
N PRO A 74 9.93 -1.97 11.33
CA PRO A 74 9.34 -3.29 11.62
C PRO A 74 7.80 -3.26 11.57
N PRO A 75 7.12 -4.41 11.42
CA PRO A 75 5.68 -4.49 11.10
C PRO A 75 4.73 -3.69 12.01
N HIS A 76 5.05 -3.54 13.30
CA HIS A 76 4.22 -2.75 14.22
C HIS A 76 4.18 -1.24 13.86
N ASN A 77 5.18 -0.74 13.13
CA ASN A 77 5.20 0.64 12.63
C ASN A 77 4.12 0.86 11.56
N THR A 78 3.74 -0.16 10.81
CA THR A 78 2.69 -0.08 9.79
C THR A 78 1.37 0.36 10.42
N LEU A 79 0.94 -0.27 11.51
CA LEU A 79 -0.30 0.11 12.20
C LEU A 79 -0.21 1.50 12.86
N GLU A 80 0.94 1.83 13.45
CA GLU A 80 1.12 3.14 14.09
C GLU A 80 1.13 4.27 13.05
N ALA A 81 1.78 4.06 11.90
CA ALA A 81 1.74 5.00 10.79
C ALA A 81 0.32 5.17 10.25
N LEU A 82 -0.45 4.08 10.10
CA LEU A 82 -1.83 4.14 9.62
C LEU A 82 -2.74 4.96 10.55
N ARG A 83 -2.57 4.87 11.86
CA ARG A 83 -3.35 5.66 12.84
C ARG A 83 -3.21 7.17 12.64
N ASN A 84 -2.08 7.61 12.10
CA ASN A 84 -1.76 9.02 11.84
C ASN A 84 -1.85 9.38 10.35
N PHE A 85 -2.19 8.42 9.49
CA PHE A 85 -2.26 8.63 8.05
C PHE A 85 -3.50 9.44 7.68
N PRO A 86 -3.42 10.43 6.78
CA PRO A 86 -4.51 11.38 6.51
C PRO A 86 -5.60 10.81 5.58
N LEU A 87 -6.27 9.71 5.97
CA LEU A 87 -7.36 9.10 5.21
C LEU A 87 -8.61 10.00 5.10
N ASP A 88 -8.75 11.00 5.98
CA ASP A 88 -9.81 12.00 5.87
C ASP A 88 -9.56 13.04 4.75
N GLU A 89 -8.30 13.19 4.29
CA GLU A 89 -7.89 14.17 3.30
C GLU A 89 -7.47 13.54 1.97
N LEU A 90 -7.00 12.28 2.00
CA LEU A 90 -6.54 11.52 0.84
C LEU A 90 -7.34 10.24 0.72
N GLN A 91 -7.97 10.03 -0.44
CA GLN A 91 -8.72 8.82 -0.74
C GLN A 91 -7.94 7.96 -1.74
N PHE A 92 -7.92 6.66 -1.51
CA PHE A 92 -7.27 5.70 -2.41
C PHE A 92 -8.33 4.73 -2.94
N LYS A 93 -8.27 4.38 -4.23
CA LYS A 93 -9.20 3.39 -4.78
C LYS A 93 -8.87 1.99 -4.31
N CYS A 94 -7.57 1.68 -4.22
CA CYS A 94 -7.06 0.39 -3.77
C CYS A 94 -5.89 0.58 -2.80
N ILE A 95 -5.86 -0.21 -1.73
CA ILE A 95 -4.78 -0.24 -0.75
C ILE A 95 -4.35 -1.69 -0.56
N THR A 96 -3.03 -1.95 -0.63
CA THR A 96 -2.42 -3.15 -0.08
C THR A 96 -1.75 -2.78 1.25
N TYR A 97 -2.08 -3.51 2.29
CA TYR A 97 -1.61 -3.26 3.64
C TYR A 97 -0.85 -4.49 4.15
N GLU A 98 0.46 -4.35 4.30
CA GLU A 98 1.31 -5.41 4.83
C GLU A 98 1.27 -5.40 6.36
N HIS A 99 0.88 -6.52 6.94
CA HIS A 99 0.78 -6.68 8.39
C HIS A 99 1.75 -7.72 8.95
N ASP A 100 2.36 -8.55 8.08
CA ASP A 100 3.36 -9.56 8.48
C ASP A 100 2.93 -10.39 9.70
N LEU A 101 1.71 -10.92 9.68
CA LEU A 101 1.10 -11.62 10.82
C LEU A 101 2.03 -12.66 11.45
N TYR A 102 2.83 -13.33 10.63
CA TYR A 102 3.80 -14.34 11.07
C TYR A 102 4.96 -13.78 11.91
N ARG A 103 5.14 -12.45 11.95
CA ARG A 103 6.20 -11.74 12.70
C ARG A 103 5.69 -10.93 13.89
N GLN A 104 4.37 -10.81 14.06
CA GLN A 104 3.77 -9.91 15.03
C GLN A 104 3.15 -10.63 16.22
N TRP A 105 3.09 -9.90 17.34
CA TRP A 105 2.40 -10.26 18.56
C TRP A 105 1.50 -9.09 18.95
N GLY A 106 0.26 -9.39 19.30
CA GLY A 106 -0.68 -8.36 19.77
C GLY A 106 -1.80 -8.08 18.77
N ASP A 107 -2.22 -6.82 18.70
CA ASP A 107 -3.31 -6.39 17.80
C ASP A 107 -2.79 -6.25 16.37
N VAL A 108 -2.90 -7.35 15.61
CA VAL A 108 -2.45 -7.39 14.22
C VAL A 108 -3.52 -6.94 13.23
N TYR A 109 -4.79 -6.88 13.65
CA TYR A 109 -5.93 -6.53 12.79
C TYR A 109 -6.58 -5.16 13.13
N GLY A 110 -5.96 -4.36 13.99
CA GLY A 110 -6.47 -3.01 14.33
C GLY A 110 -6.62 -2.06 13.14
N HIS A 111 -5.92 -2.32 12.03
CA HIS A 111 -6.08 -1.59 10.78
C HIS A 111 -7.45 -1.79 10.12
N ARG A 112 -8.13 -2.92 10.34
CA ARG A 112 -9.46 -3.22 9.74
C ARG A 112 -10.51 -2.20 10.15
N GLU A 113 -10.58 -1.86 11.45
CA GLU A 113 -11.52 -0.85 11.96
C GLU A 113 -11.24 0.55 11.38
N ILE A 114 -9.95 0.88 11.15
CA ILE A 114 -9.56 2.15 10.56
C ILE A 114 -10.03 2.22 9.11
N PHE A 115 -9.77 1.19 8.31
CA PHE A 115 -10.17 1.15 6.91
C PHE A 115 -11.69 1.11 6.75
N GLU A 116 -12.41 0.30 7.53
CA GLU A 116 -13.87 0.25 7.51
C GLU A 116 -14.50 1.61 7.81
N LYS A 117 -13.99 2.32 8.82
CA LYS A 117 -14.45 3.67 9.18
C LYS A 117 -14.30 4.67 8.00
N HIS A 118 -13.32 4.48 7.14
CA HIS A 118 -13.05 5.35 5.99
C HIS A 118 -13.61 4.80 4.66
N GLY A 119 -14.56 3.86 4.71
CA GLY A 119 -15.28 3.37 3.54
C GLY A 119 -14.52 2.36 2.68
N TYR A 120 -13.58 1.63 3.26
CA TYR A 120 -12.87 0.58 2.56
C TYR A 120 -13.42 -0.81 2.89
N ASP A 121 -13.71 -1.58 1.85
CA ASP A 121 -14.05 -3.00 1.93
C ASP A 121 -12.78 -3.85 1.89
N LEU A 122 -12.67 -4.80 2.83
CA LEU A 122 -11.67 -5.87 2.77
C LEU A 122 -12.03 -6.86 1.64
N VAL A 123 -11.21 -6.91 0.60
CA VAL A 123 -11.42 -7.80 -0.55
C VAL A 123 -10.40 -8.93 -0.63
N GLY A 124 -9.19 -8.73 -0.15
CA GLY A 124 -8.17 -9.78 0.00
C GLY A 124 -7.83 -9.97 1.47
N GLU A 125 -8.34 -11.04 2.10
CA GLU A 125 -8.09 -11.34 3.50
C GLU A 125 -6.95 -12.34 3.63
N ASP A 126 -5.95 -12.03 4.47
CA ASP A 126 -4.85 -12.93 4.79
C ASP A 126 -4.09 -13.45 3.55
N ILE A 127 -3.74 -12.56 2.63
CA ILE A 127 -2.99 -12.91 1.41
C ILE A 127 -1.62 -13.49 1.78
N MET A 128 -1.29 -14.59 1.13
CA MET A 128 -0.11 -15.41 1.45
C MET A 128 1.09 -15.05 0.58
N ASN A 129 2.27 -15.20 1.17
CA ASN A 129 3.53 -15.32 0.44
C ASN A 129 4.24 -16.59 0.92
N GLY A 130 4.10 -17.68 0.17
CA GLY A 130 4.46 -19.01 0.63
C GLY A 130 3.69 -19.41 1.90
N PRO A 131 4.34 -19.82 2.99
CA PRO A 131 3.67 -20.21 4.22
C PRO A 131 3.28 -19.01 5.11
N CYS A 132 3.59 -17.78 4.70
CA CYS A 132 3.47 -16.59 5.54
C CYS A 132 2.25 -15.79 5.13
N THR A 133 1.34 -15.54 6.09
CA THR A 133 0.25 -14.56 5.95
C THR A 133 0.87 -13.17 6.03
N MET A 134 0.82 -12.42 4.95
CA MET A 134 1.62 -11.22 4.77
C MET A 134 0.79 -9.93 4.74
N GLU A 135 -0.25 -9.87 3.91
CA GLU A 135 -0.95 -8.62 3.65
C GLU A 135 -2.47 -8.78 3.50
N GLU A 136 -3.17 -7.66 3.53
CA GLU A 136 -4.58 -7.54 3.20
C GLU A 136 -4.81 -6.46 2.14
N TRP A 137 -5.86 -6.67 1.31
CA TRP A 137 -6.22 -5.76 0.22
C TRP A 137 -7.58 -5.13 0.46
N TYR A 138 -7.62 -3.82 0.24
CA TYR A 138 -8.78 -2.99 0.47
C TYR A 138 -9.17 -2.22 -0.78
N ILE A 139 -10.48 -2.08 -1.02
CA ILE A 139 -11.02 -1.26 -2.10
C ILE A 139 -12.05 -0.30 -1.53
N HIS A 140 -11.95 0.98 -1.91
CA HIS A 140 -12.86 2.01 -1.46
C HIS A 140 -14.26 1.80 -2.03
N GLU A 141 -15.30 2.14 -1.25
CA GLU A 141 -16.72 1.97 -1.61
C GLU A 141 -17.16 2.75 -2.86
N SER A 142 -16.38 3.75 -3.30
CA SER A 142 -16.61 4.44 -4.59
C SER A 142 -16.46 3.55 -5.82
N ILE A 143 -15.80 2.41 -5.69
CA ILE A 143 -15.65 1.41 -6.76
C ILE A 143 -16.89 0.51 -6.82
N ASP A 144 -17.32 0.16 -8.03
CA ASP A 144 -18.49 -0.68 -8.28
C ASP A 144 -18.51 -1.94 -7.41
N GLN A 145 -19.66 -2.23 -6.78
CA GLN A 145 -19.83 -3.36 -5.88
C GLN A 145 -19.53 -4.70 -6.55
N GLY A 146 -19.92 -4.84 -7.83
CA GLY A 146 -19.70 -6.09 -8.58
C GLY A 146 -18.21 -6.35 -8.82
N ILE A 147 -17.38 -5.30 -8.92
CA ILE A 147 -15.92 -5.42 -9.00
C ILE A 147 -15.38 -5.87 -7.64
N ARG A 148 -15.79 -5.20 -6.56
CA ARG A 148 -15.36 -5.54 -5.20
C ARG A 148 -15.70 -7.00 -4.83
N ASP A 149 -16.90 -7.46 -5.18
CA ASP A 149 -17.34 -8.84 -4.88
C ASP A 149 -16.54 -9.90 -5.67
N LYS A 150 -16.12 -9.59 -6.89
CA LYS A 150 -15.27 -10.49 -7.70
C LYS A 150 -13.86 -10.66 -7.13
N LEU A 151 -13.36 -9.66 -6.42
CA LEU A 151 -12.02 -9.66 -5.87
C LEU A 151 -11.94 -10.28 -4.47
N ARG A 152 -13.08 -10.64 -3.85
CA ARG A 152 -13.10 -11.21 -2.51
C ARG A 152 -12.43 -12.58 -2.48
N SER A 153 -11.39 -12.69 -1.68
CA SER A 153 -10.59 -13.90 -1.50
C SER A 153 -10.02 -13.97 -0.08
N LYS A 154 -9.64 -15.16 0.34
CA LYS A 154 -9.05 -15.39 1.67
C LYS A 154 -8.03 -16.50 1.64
N GLY A 155 -6.87 -16.26 2.27
CA GLY A 155 -5.82 -17.27 2.46
C GLY A 155 -5.26 -17.84 1.16
N CYS A 156 -5.24 -17.04 0.09
CA CYS A 156 -4.69 -17.43 -1.22
C CYS A 156 -3.32 -16.78 -1.46
N GLU A 157 -2.57 -17.37 -2.37
CA GLU A 157 -1.37 -16.72 -2.88
C GLU A 157 -1.77 -15.53 -3.78
N ALA A 158 -1.02 -14.42 -3.69
CA ALA A 158 -1.29 -13.22 -4.47
C ALA A 158 -1.38 -13.48 -5.99
N TRP A 159 -0.58 -14.41 -6.53
CA TRP A 159 -0.59 -14.79 -7.95
C TRP A 159 -1.86 -15.55 -8.38
N GLU A 160 -2.53 -16.25 -7.48
CA GLU A 160 -3.77 -16.99 -7.78
C GLU A 160 -4.89 -16.04 -8.19
N LEU A 161 -4.92 -14.84 -7.58
CA LEU A 161 -5.90 -13.79 -7.89
C LEU A 161 -5.76 -13.23 -9.32
N LEU A 162 -4.57 -13.36 -9.92
CA LEU A 162 -4.31 -12.88 -11.28
C LEU A 162 -4.79 -13.86 -12.36
N LEU A 163 -5.11 -15.11 -12.00
CA LEU A 163 -5.54 -16.13 -12.95
C LEU A 163 -7.04 -16.09 -13.23
N ASP A 164 -7.82 -15.43 -12.36
CA ASP A 164 -9.29 -15.35 -12.45
C ASP A 164 -9.77 -14.01 -13.06
N LEU A 165 -8.84 -13.14 -13.47
CA LEU A 165 -9.09 -11.86 -14.13
C LEU A 165 -8.90 -11.97 -15.65
#